data_cf37c4392f3159dad32ecee1fa38e63b
#
_entry.id   cf37c4392f3159dad32ecee1fa38e63b
#
_cell.length_a   1.000
_cell.length_b   1.000
_cell.length_c   1.000
_cell.angle_alpha   90.00
_cell.angle_beta   90.00
_cell.angle_gamma   90.00
#
_symmetry.space_group_name_H-M   'P 1'
#
loop_
_entity.id
_entity.type
_entity.pdbx_description
1 polymer ?
#
loop_
_entity_poly.entity_id
_entity_poly.type
_entity_poly.pdbx_seq_one_letter_code
_entity_poly.pdbx_strand_id
1 'polypeptide(L)'
;MISAVAEMYQIHPQTLRLYEREGLLIPSRSDGNTRLYGPEDLEQLEFILKLTRDLGVNISGVGIILNMRKQMEKMQKDMRAFVEFVQREMLDHPPEDPAKFKNAIVRVPPPVLIRSKKSSER
;
A
#
# COMPACT_ATOMS: atom_id res chain seq x y z
N MET A 1 -4.55 -6.48 -21.54
CA MET A 1 -5.73 -7.30 -21.88
C MET A 1 -6.00 -8.29 -20.79
N ILE A 2 -7.25 -8.46 -20.48
CA ILE A 2 -7.61 -9.32 -19.35
C ILE A 2 -7.22 -10.77 -19.57
N SER A 3 -7.37 -11.28 -20.77
CA SER A 3 -7.03 -12.68 -21.02
C SER A 3 -5.54 -12.93 -20.93
N ALA A 4 -4.72 -11.98 -21.38
CA ALA A 4 -3.28 -12.12 -21.29
C ALA A 4 -2.81 -12.10 -19.84
N VAL A 5 -3.38 -11.21 -19.04
CA VAL A 5 -3.01 -11.12 -17.64
C VAL A 5 -3.47 -12.38 -16.90
N ALA A 6 -4.68 -12.85 -17.20
CA ALA A 6 -5.21 -14.06 -16.56
C ALA A 6 -4.29 -15.25 -16.85
N GLU A 7 -3.84 -15.38 -18.09
CA GLU A 7 -2.96 -16.47 -18.46
C GLU A 7 -1.62 -16.35 -17.78
N MET A 8 -1.08 -15.13 -17.73
CA MET A 8 0.22 -14.90 -17.11
C MET A 8 0.24 -15.33 -15.64
N TYR A 9 -0.84 -15.11 -14.93
CA TYR A 9 -0.92 -15.43 -13.51
C TYR A 9 -1.69 -16.72 -13.24
N GLN A 10 -2.08 -17.43 -14.30
CA GLN A 10 -2.75 -18.73 -14.18
C GLN A 10 -4.03 -18.64 -13.38
N ILE A 11 -4.85 -17.66 -13.70
CA ILE A 11 -6.15 -17.50 -13.08
C ILE A 11 -7.20 -17.34 -14.18
N HIS A 12 -8.43 -17.59 -13.82
CA HIS A 12 -9.53 -17.44 -14.76
C HIS A 12 -9.83 -15.96 -14.95
N PRO A 13 -10.16 -15.52 -16.20
CA PRO A 13 -10.53 -14.11 -16.41
C PRO A 13 -11.69 -13.66 -15.54
N GLN A 14 -12.60 -14.55 -15.20
CA GLN A 14 -13.71 -14.20 -14.31
C GLN A 14 -13.22 -13.80 -12.93
N THR A 15 -12.10 -14.35 -12.48
CA THR A 15 -11.52 -13.94 -11.21
C THR A 15 -11.10 -12.47 -11.26
N LEU A 16 -10.49 -12.05 -12.37
CA LEU A 16 -10.12 -10.64 -12.54
C LEU A 16 -11.35 -9.74 -12.59
N ARG A 17 -12.41 -10.21 -13.24
CA ARG A 17 -13.66 -9.45 -13.28
C ARG A 17 -14.28 -9.34 -11.90
N LEU A 18 -14.17 -10.40 -11.10
CA LEU A 18 -14.65 -10.36 -9.73
C LEU A 18 -13.86 -9.33 -8.92
N TYR A 19 -12.54 -9.32 -9.05
CA TYR A 19 -11.73 -8.35 -8.35
C TYR A 19 -12.10 -6.92 -8.73
N GLU A 20 -12.37 -6.69 -10.00
CA GLU A 20 -12.79 -5.37 -10.46
C GLU A 20 -14.14 -5.00 -9.86
N ARG A 21 -15.07 -5.95 -9.87
CA ARG A 21 -16.41 -5.72 -9.34
C ARG A 21 -16.37 -5.40 -7.85
N GLU A 22 -15.48 -6.04 -7.12
CA GLU A 22 -15.34 -5.81 -5.69
C GLU A 22 -14.46 -4.60 -5.37
N GLY A 23 -13.94 -3.94 -6.38
CA GLY A 23 -13.11 -2.76 -6.17
C GLY A 23 -11.70 -3.05 -5.72
N LEU A 24 -11.25 -4.29 -5.82
CA LEU A 24 -9.92 -4.67 -5.37
C LEU A 24 -8.85 -4.37 -6.40
N LEU A 25 -9.20 -4.42 -7.67
CA LEU A 25 -8.25 -4.19 -8.75
C LEU A 25 -8.99 -3.56 -9.91
N ILE A 26 -8.77 -2.27 -10.13
CA ILE A 26 -9.51 -1.52 -11.13
C ILE A 26 -8.56 -1.10 -12.23
N PRO A 27 -8.59 -1.78 -13.38
CA PRO A 27 -7.73 -1.41 -14.49
C PRO A 27 -8.22 -0.14 -15.17
N SER A 28 -7.31 0.54 -15.85
CA SER A 28 -7.73 1.62 -16.72
C SER A 28 -8.31 1.04 -18.00
N ARG A 29 -8.93 1.89 -18.80
CA ARG A 29 -9.57 1.46 -20.04
C ARG A 29 -9.00 2.25 -21.21
N SER A 30 -8.82 1.57 -22.32
CA SER A 30 -8.42 2.22 -23.56
C SER A 30 -9.62 2.92 -24.19
N ASP A 31 -9.37 3.63 -25.29
CA ASP A 31 -10.44 4.29 -26.03
C ASP A 31 -11.49 3.29 -26.51
N GLY A 32 -11.06 2.06 -26.81
CA GLY A 32 -11.99 1.01 -27.19
C GLY A 32 -12.60 0.26 -26.02
N ASN A 33 -12.48 0.80 -24.82
CA ASN A 33 -13.03 0.22 -23.59
C ASN A 33 -12.40 -1.12 -23.24
N THR A 34 -11.17 -1.34 -23.65
CA THR A 34 -10.41 -2.54 -23.30
C THR A 34 -9.68 -2.31 -21.97
N ARG A 35 -9.69 -3.33 -21.10
CA ARG A 35 -9.00 -3.26 -19.84
C ARG A 35 -7.49 -3.21 -20.03
N LEU A 36 -6.83 -2.30 -19.33
CA LEU A 36 -5.38 -2.14 -19.39
C LEU A 36 -4.83 -2.25 -17.98
N TYR A 37 -3.92 -3.20 -17.78
CA TYR A 37 -3.29 -3.42 -16.48
C TYR A 37 -1.87 -2.91 -16.53
N GLY A 38 -1.61 -1.82 -15.79
CA GLY A 38 -0.27 -1.26 -15.71
C GLY A 38 0.57 -1.96 -14.67
N PRO A 39 1.83 -1.54 -14.52
CA PRO A 39 2.73 -2.18 -13.55
C PRO A 39 2.19 -2.13 -12.12
N GLU A 40 1.56 -1.03 -11.74
CA GLU A 40 0.99 -0.93 -10.39
C GLU A 40 -0.16 -1.91 -10.21
N ASP A 41 -0.96 -2.08 -11.26
CA ASP A 41 -2.06 -3.03 -11.20
C ASP A 41 -1.56 -4.45 -11.03
N LEU A 42 -0.47 -4.78 -11.74
CA LEU A 42 0.08 -6.12 -11.65
C LEU A 42 0.70 -6.38 -10.28
N GLU A 43 1.33 -5.37 -9.68
CA GLU A 43 1.83 -5.50 -8.33
C GLU A 43 0.71 -5.76 -7.35
N GLN A 44 -0.39 -5.03 -7.50
CA GLN A 44 -1.53 -5.23 -6.62
C GLN A 44 -2.15 -6.60 -6.82
N LEU A 45 -2.22 -7.05 -8.06
CA LEU A 45 -2.73 -8.39 -8.36
C LEU A 45 -1.86 -9.45 -7.69
N GLU A 46 -0.54 -9.31 -7.77
CA GLU A 46 0.35 -10.26 -7.12
C GLU A 46 0.13 -10.29 -5.62
N PHE A 47 -0.07 -9.13 -5.02
CA PHE A 47 -0.35 -9.06 -3.59
C PHE A 47 -1.67 -9.74 -3.25
N ILE A 48 -2.70 -9.51 -4.05
CA ILE A 48 -3.99 -10.14 -3.85
C ILE A 48 -3.87 -11.65 -3.95
N LEU A 49 -3.14 -12.15 -4.95
CA LEU A 49 -2.99 -13.58 -5.13
C LEU A 49 -2.19 -14.20 -4.00
N LYS A 50 -1.20 -13.46 -3.47
CA LYS A 50 -0.48 -13.95 -2.32
C LYS A 50 -1.41 -14.12 -1.12
N LEU A 51 -2.29 -13.18 -0.91
CA LEU A 51 -3.23 -13.27 0.19
C LEU A 51 -4.22 -14.41 0.01
N THR A 52 -4.75 -14.56 -1.20
CA THR A 52 -5.81 -15.53 -1.43
C THR A 52 -5.26 -16.95 -1.60
N ARG A 53 -4.22 -17.11 -2.41
CA ARG A 53 -3.68 -18.44 -2.69
C ARG A 53 -2.78 -18.94 -1.59
N ASP A 54 -1.82 -18.13 -1.18
CA ASP A 54 -0.79 -18.60 -0.27
C ASP A 54 -1.25 -18.56 1.18
N LEU A 55 -2.06 -17.57 1.52
CA LEU A 55 -2.46 -17.36 2.91
C LEU A 55 -3.93 -17.68 3.18
N GLY A 56 -4.70 -17.98 2.14
CA GLY A 56 -6.08 -18.41 2.33
C GLY A 56 -7.04 -17.31 2.75
N VAL A 57 -6.70 -16.06 2.49
CA VAL A 57 -7.57 -14.95 2.86
C VAL A 57 -8.73 -14.86 1.86
N ASN A 58 -9.94 -14.70 2.35
CA ASN A 58 -11.10 -14.58 1.45
C ASN A 58 -11.21 -13.14 0.92
N ILE A 59 -12.14 -12.96 -0.01
CA ILE A 59 -12.27 -11.68 -0.71
C ILE A 59 -12.55 -10.53 0.25
N SER A 60 -13.41 -10.76 1.23
CA SER A 60 -13.71 -9.70 2.20
C SER A 60 -12.47 -9.30 2.98
N GLY A 61 -11.67 -10.28 3.39
CA GLY A 61 -10.44 -10.01 4.11
C GLY A 61 -9.43 -9.27 3.24
N VAL A 62 -9.35 -9.63 1.96
CA VAL A 62 -8.46 -8.93 1.04
C VAL A 62 -8.83 -7.46 0.96
N GLY A 63 -10.13 -7.16 0.85
CA GLY A 63 -10.57 -5.77 0.81
C GLY A 63 -10.16 -4.99 2.04
N ILE A 64 -10.31 -5.60 3.21
CA ILE A 64 -9.92 -4.95 4.45
C ILE A 64 -8.41 -4.69 4.47
N ILE A 65 -7.62 -5.70 4.08
CA ILE A 65 -6.17 -5.57 4.10
C ILE A 65 -5.71 -4.49 3.13
N LEU A 66 -6.29 -4.45 1.93
CA LEU A 66 -5.92 -3.43 0.96
C LEU A 66 -6.24 -2.03 1.47
N ASN A 67 -7.38 -1.88 2.13
CA ASN A 67 -7.74 -0.59 2.68
C ASN A 67 -6.80 -0.18 3.79
N MET A 68 -6.46 -1.11 4.68
CA MET A 68 -5.52 -0.83 5.75
C MET A 68 -4.14 -0.46 5.19
N ARG A 69 -3.70 -1.17 4.16
CA ARG A 69 -2.42 -0.89 3.53
C ARG A 69 -2.41 0.52 2.95
N LYS A 70 -3.50 0.91 2.30
CA LYS A 70 -3.61 2.24 1.73
C LYS A 70 -3.55 3.31 2.81
N GLN A 71 -4.22 3.08 3.92
CA GLN A 71 -4.20 4.02 5.03
C GLN A 71 -2.80 4.11 5.65
N MET A 72 -2.12 2.98 5.76
CA MET A 72 -0.75 2.99 6.28
C MET A 72 0.18 3.78 5.37
N GLU A 73 0.04 3.59 4.06
CA GLU A 73 0.86 4.34 3.11
C GLU A 73 0.59 5.84 3.22
N LYS A 74 -0.67 6.21 3.40
CA LYS A 74 -1.01 7.62 3.58
C LYS A 74 -0.40 8.17 4.85
N MET A 75 -0.48 7.41 5.94
CA MET A 75 0.09 7.85 7.20
C MET A 75 1.62 8.00 7.10
N GLN A 76 2.28 7.09 6.39
CA GLN A 76 3.72 7.20 6.19
C GLN A 76 4.06 8.45 5.39
N LYS A 77 3.26 8.76 4.39
CA LYS A 77 3.46 9.95 3.57
C LYS A 77 3.28 11.21 4.40
N ASP A 78 2.21 11.24 5.20
CA ASP A 78 1.95 12.38 6.07
C ASP A 78 3.07 12.56 7.08
N MET A 79 3.58 11.46 7.62
CA MET A 79 4.67 11.52 8.58
C MET A 79 5.94 12.07 7.95
N ARG A 80 6.26 11.62 6.73
CA ARG A 80 7.44 12.12 6.04
C ARG A 80 7.31 13.63 5.77
N ALA A 81 6.11 14.05 5.36
CA ALA A 81 5.89 15.46 5.10
C ALA A 81 6.05 16.28 6.37
N PHE A 82 5.56 15.76 7.48
CA PHE A 82 5.69 16.43 8.76
C PHE A 82 7.16 16.54 9.18
N VAL A 83 7.90 15.45 9.04
CA VAL A 83 9.31 15.44 9.41
C VAL A 83 10.09 16.43 8.55
N GLU A 84 9.80 16.45 7.25
CA GLU A 84 10.46 17.39 6.35
C GLU A 84 10.12 18.83 6.71
N PHE A 85 8.88 19.07 7.08
CA PHE A 85 8.47 20.41 7.50
C PHE A 85 9.25 20.83 8.75
N VAL A 86 9.34 19.94 9.74
CA VAL A 86 10.05 20.24 10.97
C VAL A 86 11.53 20.49 10.67
N GLN A 87 12.13 19.69 9.79
CA GLN A 87 13.52 19.88 9.43
C GLN A 87 13.77 21.23 8.77
N ARG A 88 12.86 21.65 7.88
CA ARG A 88 12.98 22.95 7.24
C ARG A 88 12.84 24.08 8.25
N GLU A 89 11.89 23.94 9.18
CA GLU A 89 11.73 24.95 10.21
C GLU A 89 12.97 25.03 11.10
N MET A 90 13.59 23.91 11.35
CA MET A 90 14.81 23.91 12.15
C MET A 90 15.94 24.63 11.45
N LEU A 91 16.03 24.50 10.12
CA LEU A 91 17.07 25.19 9.37
C LEU A 91 16.81 26.69 9.32
N ASP A 92 15.56 27.10 9.17
CA ASP A 92 15.21 28.52 9.09
C ASP A 92 15.17 29.16 10.47
N HIS A 93 14.72 28.43 11.47
CA HIS A 93 14.54 28.92 12.83
C HIS A 93 15.08 27.90 13.81
N PRO A 94 16.41 27.79 13.95
CA PRO A 94 16.97 26.78 14.85
C PRO A 94 16.46 26.98 16.27
N PRO A 95 16.09 25.87 16.94
CA PRO A 95 15.61 25.96 18.31
C PRO A 95 16.73 26.34 19.25
N GLU A 96 16.36 27.00 20.33
CA GLU A 96 17.33 27.36 21.35
C GLU A 96 17.86 26.14 22.08
N ASP A 97 17.03 25.12 22.17
CA ASP A 97 17.39 23.88 22.87
C ASP A 97 17.30 22.71 21.90
N PRO A 98 18.42 22.32 21.29
CA PRO A 98 18.40 21.19 20.35
C PRO A 98 17.95 19.88 20.97
N ALA A 99 18.20 19.68 22.25
CA ALA A 99 17.74 18.46 22.90
C ALA A 99 16.23 18.37 22.95
N LYS A 100 15.59 19.51 23.16
CA LYS A 100 14.14 19.56 23.17
C LYS A 100 13.57 19.20 21.80
N PHE A 101 14.20 19.68 20.74
CA PHE A 101 13.79 19.37 19.41
C PHE A 101 13.94 17.87 19.11
N LYS A 102 15.05 17.31 19.50
CA LYS A 102 15.30 15.89 19.32
C LYS A 102 14.27 15.04 20.04
N ASN A 103 13.93 15.41 21.25
CA ASN A 103 12.95 14.67 22.02
C ASN A 103 11.59 14.70 21.34
N ALA A 104 11.21 15.83 20.76
CA ALA A 104 9.94 15.93 20.07
C ALA A 104 9.89 15.00 18.87
N ILE A 105 10.99 14.91 18.13
CA ILE A 105 11.03 14.03 16.96
C ILE A 105 10.99 12.57 17.36
N VAL A 106 11.74 12.21 18.39
CA VAL A 106 11.83 10.82 18.82
C VAL A 106 10.48 10.29 19.29
N ARG A 107 9.62 11.16 19.78
CA ARG A 107 8.31 10.72 20.23
C ARG A 107 7.41 10.23 19.11
N VAL A 108 7.73 10.54 17.88
CA VAL A 108 6.89 10.15 16.75
C VAL A 108 7.39 8.81 16.24
N PRO A 109 6.64 7.72 16.47
CA PRO A 109 7.12 6.39 16.05
C PRO A 109 7.04 6.23 14.54
N PRO A 110 8.01 5.56 13.95
CA PRO A 110 7.95 5.27 12.51
C PRO A 110 6.84 4.27 12.20
N PRO A 111 6.04 4.53 11.20
CA PRO A 111 4.95 3.60 10.86
C PRO A 111 5.44 2.23 10.43
N VAL A 112 6.67 2.15 9.92
CA VAL A 112 7.16 0.88 9.41
C VAL A 112 7.35 -0.16 10.50
N LEU A 113 7.37 0.24 11.76
CA LEU A 113 7.54 -0.73 12.83
C LEU A 113 6.39 -1.72 12.93
N ILE A 114 5.27 -1.37 12.34
CA ILE A 114 4.10 -2.23 12.45
C ILE A 114 4.33 -3.58 11.82
N ARG A 115 5.19 -3.63 10.79
CA ARG A 115 5.33 -4.89 10.15
C ARG A 115 6.29 -5.76 10.86
N SER A 116 6.86 -5.74 11.57
CA SER A 116 7.70 -6.62 12.03
C SER A 116 7.34 -7.63 12.77
N LYS A 117 7.51 -7.94 13.02
CA LYS A 117 7.48 -8.81 13.64
C LYS A 117 6.72 -9.57 13.80
N LYS A 118 6.32 -9.68 13.69
CA LYS A 118 5.68 -10.38 13.87
C LYS A 118 5.77 -11.28 13.45
N SER A 119 5.90 -11.13 13.04
CA SER A 119 5.90 -12.05 12.52
C SER A 119 6.82 -12.88 12.83
N SER A 120 7.38 -12.77 13.14
CA SER A 120 8.26 -13.52 13.30
C SER A 120 8.37 -14.05 14.46
N GLU A 121 8.37 -13.91 15.04
CA GLU A 121 8.57 -14.41 15.94
C GLU A 121 7.77 -15.02 16.49
N ARG A 122 7.37 -15.31 16.55
CA ARG A 122 6.75 -15.94 17.02
C ARG A 122 6.48 -16.62 16.89
#